data_04dba9c2be8f9e3ff18b6e620b2d4053
#
_entry.id   04dba9c2be8f9e3ff18b6e620b2d4053
#
_cell.length_a   1.000
_cell.length_b   1.000
_cell.length_c   1.000
_cell.angle_alpha   90.00
_cell.angle_beta   90.00
_cell.angle_gamma   90.00
#
_symmetry.space_group_name_H-M   'P 1'
#
loop_
_entity.id
_entity.type
_entity.pdbx_description
1 polymer ?
#
loop_
_entity_poly.entity_id
_entity_poly.type
_entity_poly.pdbx_seq_one_letter_code
_entity_poly.pdbx_strand_id
1 'polypeptide(L)' 'MTAVDVLFRYGMPPGESQMAALGVTSDVYGVRRVQFDEQAQTIRVEYDATRLNEAIVEKLLRSAGFDIREKLALV' A
#
# COMPACT_ATOMS: atom_id res chain seq x y z
N MET A 1 10.49 -0.43 -17.42
CA MET A 1 9.83 -0.65 -16.13
C MET A 1 9.60 0.69 -15.46
N THR A 2 8.38 1.00 -15.06
CA THR A 2 8.04 2.28 -14.44
C THR A 2 7.54 2.04 -13.02
N ALA A 3 8.33 2.47 -12.04
CA ALA A 3 7.92 2.42 -10.65
C ALA A 3 7.32 3.75 -10.25
N VAL A 4 6.14 3.73 -9.66
CA VAL A 4 5.48 4.93 -9.15
C VAL A 4 5.07 4.70 -7.69
N ASP A 5 4.91 5.80 -6.98
CA ASP A 5 4.50 5.76 -5.57
C ASP A 5 3.07 6.24 -5.42
N VAL A 6 2.39 5.67 -4.44
CA VAL A 6 1.09 6.17 -4.00
C VAL A 6 1.09 6.24 -2.47
N LEU A 7 0.44 7.25 -1.92
CA LEU A 7 0.37 7.48 -0.49
C LEU A 7 -1.08 7.41 -0.04
N PHE A 8 -1.34 6.60 0.99
CA PHE A 8 -2.66 6.48 1.60
C PHE A 8 -2.59 6.82 3.09
N ARG A 9 -3.67 7.38 3.60
CA ARG A 9 -3.84 7.52 5.04
C ARG A 9 -4.64 6.34 5.56
N TYR A 10 -4.17 5.75 6.66
CA TYR A 10 -4.90 4.66 7.31
C TYR A 10 -5.45 5.13 8.66
N GLY A 11 -6.55 4.51 9.10
CA GLY A 11 -7.18 4.87 10.36
C GLY A 11 -6.68 4.04 11.52
N MET A 12 -6.65 2.71 11.36
CA MET A 12 -6.18 1.81 12.41
C MET A 12 -4.80 1.26 12.07
N PRO A 13 -3.88 1.21 13.05
CA PRO A 13 -2.56 0.64 12.81
C PRO A 13 -2.68 -0.82 12.35
N PRO A 14 -1.90 -1.24 11.34
CA PRO A 14 -1.92 -2.63 10.90
C PRO A 14 -1.32 -3.55 11.94
N GLY A 15 -1.92 -4.72 12.11
CA GLY A 15 -1.39 -5.78 12.96
C GLY A 15 -0.48 -6.73 12.20
N GLU A 16 0.03 -7.74 12.89
CA GLU A 16 0.95 -8.71 12.29
C GLU A 16 0.32 -9.46 11.12
N SER A 17 -0.96 -9.82 11.21
CA SER A 17 -1.63 -10.55 10.14
C SER A 17 -1.76 -9.72 8.88
N GLN A 18 -2.01 -8.42 9.01
CA GLN A 18 -2.07 -7.51 7.87
C GLN A 18 -0.69 -7.36 7.23
N MET A 19 0.35 -7.23 8.04
CA MET A 19 1.73 -7.10 7.54
C MET A 19 2.17 -8.37 6.81
N ALA A 20 1.82 -9.55 7.35
CA ALA A 20 2.14 -10.82 6.70
C ALA A 20 1.41 -10.97 5.37
N ALA A 21 0.14 -10.60 5.32
CA ALA A 21 -0.66 -10.67 4.09
C ALA A 21 -0.07 -9.74 3.02
N LEU A 22 0.38 -8.56 3.41
CA LEU A 22 1.01 -7.62 2.49
C LEU A 22 2.32 -8.16 1.93
N GLY A 23 3.12 -8.82 2.76
CA GLY A 23 4.38 -9.43 2.33
C GLY A 23 4.18 -10.46 1.22
N VAL A 24 3.17 -11.30 1.35
CA VAL A 24 2.82 -12.29 0.32
C VAL A 24 2.34 -11.58 -0.95
N THR A 25 1.48 -10.59 -0.80
CA THR A 25 0.92 -9.84 -1.92
C THR A 25 1.98 -9.09 -2.72
N SER A 26 2.98 -8.51 -2.04
CA SER A 26 4.05 -7.73 -2.68
C SER A 26 4.78 -8.52 -3.76
N ASP A 27 5.09 -9.79 -3.47
CA ASP A 27 5.87 -10.60 -4.41
C ASP A 27 5.07 -11.02 -5.64
N VAL A 28 3.75 -11.10 -5.51
CA VAL A 28 2.89 -11.66 -6.55
C VAL A 28 2.35 -10.60 -7.51
N TYR A 29 2.06 -9.41 -7.01
CA TYR A 29 1.29 -8.42 -7.77
C TYR A 29 2.08 -7.24 -8.31
N GLY A 30 3.38 -7.20 -8.09
CA GLY A 30 4.21 -6.11 -8.62
C GLY A 30 4.37 -4.93 -7.68
N VAL A 31 4.04 -5.09 -6.42
CA VAL A 31 4.37 -4.12 -5.38
C VAL A 31 5.85 -4.26 -5.07
N ARG A 32 6.59 -3.15 -5.12
CA ARG A 32 8.04 -3.17 -4.95
C ARG A 32 8.47 -2.79 -3.54
N ARG A 33 7.77 -1.87 -2.91
CA ARG A 33 8.17 -1.35 -1.61
C ARG A 33 6.96 -0.80 -0.88
N VAL A 34 6.92 -1.01 0.43
CA VAL A 34 5.90 -0.45 1.30
C VAL A 34 6.58 0.19 2.48
N GLN A 35 6.21 1.42 2.79
CA GLN A 35 6.73 2.16 3.93
C GLN A 35 5.60 2.72 4.76
N PHE A 36 5.69 2.56 6.07
CA PHE A 36 4.72 3.09 7.02
C PHE A 36 5.27 4.27 7.76
N ASP A 37 4.46 5.31 7.94
CA ASP A 37 4.75 6.42 8.83
C ASP A 37 3.69 6.42 9.92
N GLU A 38 4.05 5.94 11.10
CA GLU A 38 3.12 5.82 12.20
C GLU A 38 2.67 7.18 12.75
N GLN A 39 3.54 8.18 12.70
CA GLN A 39 3.20 9.51 13.18
C GLN A 39 2.19 10.20 12.29
N ALA A 40 2.38 10.09 10.99
CA ALA A 40 1.45 10.66 10.01
C ALA A 40 0.28 9.74 9.70
N GLN A 41 0.33 8.50 10.16
CA GLN A 41 -0.66 7.47 9.87
C GLN A 41 -0.82 7.25 8.37
N THR A 42 0.31 7.13 7.67
CA THR A 42 0.32 6.93 6.22
C THR A 42 1.06 5.66 5.83
N ILE A 43 0.66 5.13 4.67
CA ILE A 43 1.35 4.02 4.03
C ILE A 43 1.70 4.46 2.61
N ARG A 44 2.98 4.34 2.27
CA ARG A 44 3.49 4.66 0.95
C ARG A 44 3.83 3.36 0.23
N VAL A 45 3.30 3.19 -0.97
CA VAL A 45 3.51 1.99 -1.77
C VAL A 45 4.18 2.35 -3.07
N GLU A 46 5.32 1.73 -3.36
CA GLU A 46 5.97 1.80 -4.66
C GLU A 46 5.58 0.55 -5.44
N TYR A 47 5.06 0.74 -6.64
CA TYR A 47 4.58 -0.37 -7.45
C TYR A 47 4.96 -0.18 -8.92
N ASP A 48 4.91 -1.28 -9.67
CA ASP A 48 5.18 -1.27 -11.10
C ASP A 48 3.91 -0.84 -11.86
N ALA A 49 3.95 0.35 -12.43
CA ALA A 49 2.80 0.93 -13.13
C ALA A 49 2.42 0.17 -14.40
N THR A 50 3.29 -0.71 -14.89
CA THR A 50 2.96 -1.57 -16.04
C THR A 50 2.08 -2.75 -15.64
N ARG A 51 1.99 -3.06 -14.35
CA ARG A 51 1.22 -4.18 -13.82
C ARG A 51 0.03 -3.76 -12.98
N LEU A 52 0.17 -2.65 -12.27
CA LEU A 52 -0.81 -2.18 -11.29
C LEU A 52 -1.20 -0.74 -11.56
N ASN A 53 -2.30 -0.32 -10.97
CA ASN A 53 -2.67 1.09 -10.89
C ASN A 53 -3.08 1.39 -9.45
N GLU A 54 -3.33 2.67 -9.15
CA GLU A 54 -3.67 3.10 -7.80
C GLU A 54 -4.90 2.40 -7.23
N ALA A 55 -5.91 2.21 -8.06
CA ALA A 55 -7.15 1.56 -7.63
C ALA A 55 -6.91 0.10 -7.22
N ILE A 56 -6.09 -0.60 -7.98
CA ILE A 56 -5.75 -1.99 -7.69
C ILE A 56 -4.91 -2.07 -6.41
N VAL A 57 -3.94 -1.16 -6.24
CA VAL A 57 -3.11 -1.12 -5.03
C VAL A 57 -3.99 -0.88 -3.80
N GLU A 58 -4.92 0.08 -3.86
CA GLU A 58 -5.85 0.32 -2.77
C GLU A 58 -6.68 -0.92 -2.45
N LYS A 59 -7.18 -1.59 -3.48
CA LYS A 59 -7.97 -2.81 -3.31
C LYS A 59 -7.16 -3.93 -2.65
N LEU A 60 -5.89 -4.08 -3.05
CA LEU A 60 -5.00 -5.07 -2.45
C LEU A 60 -4.77 -4.78 -0.97
N LEU A 61 -4.55 -3.52 -0.61
CA LEU A 61 -4.36 -3.13 0.78
C LEU A 61 -5.62 -3.40 1.61
N ARG A 62 -6.78 -3.06 1.10
CA ARG A 62 -8.05 -3.32 1.78
C ARG A 62 -8.29 -4.81 1.93
N SER A 63 -7.97 -5.61 0.93
CA SER A 63 -8.10 -7.07 0.97
C SER A 63 -7.17 -7.69 2.00
N ALA A 64 -6.02 -7.09 2.25
CA ALA A 64 -5.08 -7.54 3.28
C ALA A 64 -5.50 -7.12 4.69
N GLY A 65 -6.55 -6.31 4.82
CA GLY A 65 -7.08 -5.90 6.11
C GLY A 65 -6.65 -4.52 6.58
N PHE A 66 -6.02 -3.74 5.71
CA PHE A 66 -5.64 -2.37 6.06
C PHE A 66 -6.85 -1.45 6.04
N ASP A 67 -6.93 -0.57 7.04
CA ASP A 67 -8.00 0.41 7.15
C ASP A 67 -7.64 1.68 6.35
N ILE A 68 -7.77 1.59 5.03
CA ILE A 68 -7.43 2.70 4.14
C ILE A 68 -8.53 3.75 4.18
N ARG A 69 -8.17 4.98 4.54
CA ARG A 69 -9.12 6.09 4.69
C ARG A 69 -9.20 6.95 3.44
N GLU A 70 -8.05 7.37 2.92
CA GLU A 70 -8.04 8.23 1.74
C GLU A 70 -6.69 8.13 1.02
N LYS A 71 -6.69 8.49 -0.25
CA LYS A 71 -5.47 8.64 -1.03
C LYS A 71 -4.98 10.07 -0.86
N LEU A 72 -3.70 10.23 -0.54
CA LEU A 72 -3.07 11.53 -0.38
C LEU A 72 -2.21 11.87 -1.59
N ALA A 73 -2.09 13.15 -1.89
CA ALA A 73 -1.20 13.59 -2.94
C ALA A 73 0.25 13.48 -2.46
N LEU A 74 1.13 13.00 -3.34
CA LEU A 74 2.57 13.03 -3.10
C LEU A 74 3.09 14.42 -3.49
N VAL A 75 3.84 15.00 -2.60
CA VAL A 75 4.40 16.33 -2.80
C VAL A 75 5.88 16.23 -3.11
#